data_6af9a0b9a6c47407a211ce20d22e9853
#
_entry.id   6af9a0b9a6c47407a211ce20d22e9853
#
_cell.length_a   1.000
_cell.length_b   1.000
_cell.length_c   1.000
_cell.angle_alpha   90.00
_cell.angle_beta   90.00
_cell.angle_gamma   90.00
#
_symmetry.space_group_name_H-M   'P 1'
#
loop_
_entity.id
_entity.type
_entity.pdbx_description
1 polymer ?
#
loop_
_entity_poly.entity_id
_entity_poly.type
_entity_poly.pdbx_seq_one_letter_code
_entity_poly.pdbx_strand_id
1 'polypeptide(L)'
;EALATRFYDFIFQDPDIARHLSYDLVQERLSSSLAGWVKDILMCDKENLQALAERQYLIGSIHSRIGIPAEAVLRGARQLKAGLIENIRDSHFDRETSVAAIYYAIMAINMAVEMMCHAYTLSHYRATKNEEAYRLYSLMDNVPLEYGKQQASLSGWENTAIFNIVSDNKTDINGALLSDSEFGLWFRHKCVRYFNKNPQMQEIADLISKVDALLSAWKSSSDGSEYKNTQALLQGIHIHCQQIGSQLGVLFSSLSQMQSGKDTLTSLLNRRYLPVVLKHEVTLAMEYELPMTVAIIDIDHFKEINDSWGHMVGDRAIKHVAELLSDNIRSSDYIFRYGGEEFLLVLVETGAAEAFTILERLRKKISQLAFSVGADNEISITASIGYAVHSGHPDYNLLLRDADSALYVAKRNGRNCVKMHEGDGN
;
A
#
# COMPACT_ATOMS: atom_id res chain seq x y z
N GLU A 1 -3.34 33.52 -7.49
CA GLU A 1 -2.18 32.81 -8.09
C GLU A 1 -0.87 33.23 -7.42
N ALA A 2 -0.44 34.51 -7.44
CA ALA A 2 0.80 34.95 -6.80
C ALA A 2 0.93 34.53 -5.32
N LEU A 3 -0.18 34.55 -4.56
CA LEU A 3 -0.22 34.09 -3.18
C LEU A 3 0.06 32.57 -3.07
N ALA A 4 -0.47 31.76 -3.98
CA ALA A 4 -0.24 30.32 -3.99
C ALA A 4 1.21 29.98 -4.35
N THR A 5 1.81 30.68 -5.31
CA THR A 5 3.22 30.51 -5.66
C THR A 5 4.12 30.79 -4.45
N ARG A 6 3.95 31.95 -3.81
CA ARG A 6 4.73 32.31 -2.59
C ARG A 6 4.54 31.32 -1.44
N PHE A 7 3.35 30.74 -1.32
CA PHE A 7 3.06 29.71 -0.33
C PHE A 7 3.88 28.43 -0.59
N TYR A 8 3.89 27.94 -1.82
CA TYR A 8 4.64 26.71 -2.14
C TYR A 8 6.15 26.94 -2.12
N ASP A 9 6.65 28.08 -2.56
CA ASP A 9 8.07 28.45 -2.42
C ASP A 9 8.52 28.39 -0.95
N PHE A 10 7.67 28.82 -0.02
CA PHE A 10 7.94 28.73 1.41
C PHE A 10 7.89 27.26 1.92
N ILE A 11 6.90 26.50 1.48
CA ILE A 11 6.71 25.09 1.89
C ILE A 11 7.87 24.21 1.42
N PHE A 12 8.39 24.42 0.21
CA PHE A 12 9.53 23.68 -0.32
C PHE A 12 10.86 23.93 0.42
N GLN A 13 10.95 24.95 1.25
CA GLN A 13 12.12 25.17 2.11
C GLN A 13 12.20 24.17 3.26
N ASP A 14 11.11 23.45 3.57
CA ASP A 14 11.07 22.40 4.59
C ASP A 14 11.30 21.01 3.94
N PRO A 15 12.46 20.36 4.19
CA PRO A 15 12.77 19.07 3.57
C PRO A 15 11.78 17.95 3.91
N ASP A 16 11.16 18.02 5.10
CA ASP A 16 10.19 17.02 5.56
C ASP A 16 8.87 17.11 4.82
N ILE A 17 8.52 18.28 4.31
CA ILE A 17 7.32 18.48 3.51
C ILE A 17 7.63 18.29 2.01
N ALA A 18 8.79 18.78 1.56
CA ALA A 18 9.20 18.72 0.16
C ALA A 18 9.22 17.27 -0.39
N ARG A 19 9.56 16.27 0.43
CA ARG A 19 9.53 14.85 0.03
C ARG A 19 8.13 14.33 -0.31
N HIS A 20 7.06 14.98 0.14
CA HIS A 20 5.67 14.60 -0.14
C HIS A 20 5.07 15.35 -1.33
N LEU A 21 5.81 16.30 -1.91
CA LEU A 21 5.34 17.20 -2.96
C LEU A 21 6.40 17.26 -4.09
N SER A 22 6.05 16.83 -5.31
CA SER A 22 6.90 17.10 -6.46
C SER A 22 6.65 18.52 -6.99
N TYR A 23 7.70 19.15 -7.55
CA TYR A 23 7.60 20.50 -8.13
C TYR A 23 6.56 20.55 -9.25
N ASP A 24 6.53 19.54 -10.10
CA ASP A 24 5.60 19.45 -11.24
C ASP A 24 4.15 19.35 -10.76
N LEU A 25 3.87 18.53 -9.75
CA LEU A 25 2.54 18.39 -9.15
C LEU A 25 2.02 19.71 -8.59
N VAL A 26 2.92 20.52 -7.99
CA VAL A 26 2.58 21.83 -7.43
C VAL A 26 2.25 22.83 -8.53
N GLN A 27 3.06 22.87 -9.60
CA GLN A 27 2.85 23.78 -10.72
C GLN A 27 1.56 23.45 -11.50
N GLU A 28 1.30 22.18 -11.76
CA GLU A 28 0.19 21.75 -12.61
C GLU A 28 -1.17 21.77 -11.88
N ARG A 29 -1.21 21.42 -10.59
CA ARG A 29 -2.46 21.15 -9.89
C ARG A 29 -2.65 21.90 -8.56
N LEU A 30 -1.63 21.89 -7.71
CA LEU A 30 -1.81 22.35 -6.33
C LEU A 30 -1.92 23.86 -6.21
N SER A 31 -1.21 24.62 -7.03
CA SER A 31 -1.27 26.11 -7.00
C SER A 31 -2.66 26.63 -7.36
N SER A 32 -3.30 26.08 -8.39
CA SER A 32 -4.66 26.42 -8.77
C SER A 32 -5.69 25.96 -7.73
N SER A 33 -5.50 24.77 -7.17
CA SER A 33 -6.35 24.22 -6.09
C SER A 33 -6.31 25.07 -4.82
N LEU A 34 -5.11 25.55 -4.42
CA LEU A 34 -4.94 26.43 -3.26
C LEU A 34 -5.59 27.79 -3.49
N ALA A 35 -5.41 28.38 -4.68
CA ALA A 35 -6.05 29.63 -5.03
C ALA A 35 -7.58 29.52 -5.01
N GLY A 36 -8.13 28.42 -5.56
CA GLY A 36 -9.54 28.08 -5.48
C GLY A 36 -10.03 27.91 -4.05
N TRP A 37 -9.28 27.18 -3.22
CA TRP A 37 -9.59 26.96 -1.80
C TRP A 37 -9.68 28.29 -1.02
N VAL A 38 -8.71 29.19 -1.20
CA VAL A 38 -8.74 30.52 -0.55
C VAL A 38 -9.97 31.31 -0.99
N LYS A 39 -10.27 31.29 -2.30
CA LYS A 39 -11.45 31.96 -2.86
C LYS A 39 -12.74 31.40 -2.25
N ASP A 40 -12.91 30.08 -2.22
CA ASP A 40 -14.10 29.43 -1.70
C ASP A 40 -14.34 29.76 -0.21
N ILE A 41 -13.27 29.84 0.59
CA ILE A 41 -13.36 30.24 2.00
C ILE A 41 -13.82 31.72 2.15
N LEU A 42 -13.21 32.61 1.38
CA LEU A 42 -13.49 34.04 1.50
C LEU A 42 -14.85 34.44 0.90
N MET A 43 -15.37 33.66 -0.03
CA MET A 43 -16.66 33.89 -0.71
C MET A 43 -17.79 32.99 -0.19
N CYS A 44 -17.56 32.26 0.90
CA CYS A 44 -18.55 31.31 1.43
C CYS A 44 -19.79 32.07 1.93
N ASP A 45 -20.95 31.61 1.51
CA ASP A 45 -22.27 32.03 1.98
C ASP A 45 -22.93 30.93 2.84
N LYS A 46 -24.13 31.22 3.33
CA LYS A 46 -24.87 30.27 4.18
C LYS A 46 -25.27 28.99 3.46
N GLU A 47 -25.47 29.03 2.15
CA GLU A 47 -25.91 27.90 1.36
C GLU A 47 -24.77 26.91 1.13
N ASN A 48 -23.54 27.41 1.04
CA ASN A 48 -22.35 26.63 0.74
C ASN A 48 -21.53 26.21 1.99
N LEU A 49 -21.97 26.66 3.19
CA LEU A 49 -21.21 26.45 4.42
C LEU A 49 -20.98 24.95 4.74
N GLN A 50 -21.98 24.11 4.52
CA GLN A 50 -21.87 22.66 4.78
C GLN A 50 -20.87 22.01 3.81
N ALA A 51 -20.96 22.28 2.53
CA ALA A 51 -20.03 21.75 1.52
C ALA A 51 -18.59 22.22 1.78
N LEU A 52 -18.42 23.48 2.21
CA LEU A 52 -17.12 24.01 2.61
C LEU A 52 -16.56 23.26 3.82
N ALA A 53 -17.37 23.01 4.85
CA ALA A 53 -16.96 22.28 6.04
C ALA A 53 -16.53 20.83 5.67
N GLU A 54 -17.35 20.12 4.91
CA GLU A 54 -17.04 18.76 4.44
C GLU A 54 -15.72 18.71 3.68
N ARG A 55 -15.46 19.72 2.84
CA ARG A 55 -14.17 19.84 2.12
C ARG A 55 -12.99 20.04 3.07
N GLN A 56 -13.13 20.84 4.18
CA GLN A 56 -12.07 21.00 5.17
C GLN A 56 -11.78 19.68 5.90
N TYR A 57 -12.82 18.92 6.26
CA TYR A 57 -12.66 17.59 6.86
C TYR A 57 -11.95 16.62 5.92
N LEU A 58 -12.28 16.64 4.62
CA LEU A 58 -11.61 15.84 3.62
C LEU A 58 -10.12 16.19 3.50
N ILE A 59 -9.79 17.49 3.37
CA ILE A 59 -8.40 17.97 3.27
C ILE A 59 -7.59 17.58 4.50
N GLY A 60 -8.13 17.78 5.72
CA GLY A 60 -7.45 17.39 6.96
C GLY A 60 -7.16 15.88 7.04
N SER A 61 -8.11 15.05 6.63
CA SER A 61 -7.90 13.60 6.59
C SER A 61 -6.90 13.16 5.51
N ILE A 62 -6.86 13.84 4.35
CA ILE A 62 -5.83 13.61 3.31
C ILE A 62 -4.44 13.95 3.87
N HIS A 63 -4.25 15.13 4.47
CA HIS A 63 -2.97 15.50 5.07
C HIS A 63 -2.46 14.48 6.08
N SER A 64 -3.36 13.95 6.93
CA SER A 64 -3.01 12.87 7.88
C SER A 64 -2.57 11.58 7.17
N ARG A 65 -3.26 11.18 6.10
CA ARG A 65 -2.93 9.93 5.36
C ARG A 65 -1.59 10.01 4.66
N ILE A 66 -1.31 11.14 3.99
CA ILE A 66 -0.05 11.33 3.26
C ILE A 66 1.11 11.77 4.17
N GLY A 67 0.87 11.88 5.48
CA GLY A 67 1.93 12.11 6.47
C GLY A 67 2.40 13.56 6.59
N ILE A 68 1.65 14.55 6.04
CA ILE A 68 1.97 15.97 6.24
C ILE A 68 1.73 16.32 7.72
N PRO A 69 2.75 16.83 8.46
CA PRO A 69 2.58 17.18 9.87
C PRO A 69 1.56 18.30 10.08
N ALA A 70 0.79 18.25 11.19
CA ALA A 70 -0.17 19.29 11.51
C ALA A 70 0.49 20.68 11.64
N GLU A 71 1.72 20.73 12.16
CA GLU A 71 2.52 21.94 12.27
C GLU A 71 2.81 22.57 10.90
N ALA A 72 2.97 21.76 9.86
CA ALA A 72 3.17 22.23 8.49
C ALA A 72 1.91 22.94 7.95
N VAL A 73 0.73 22.37 8.22
CA VAL A 73 -0.56 22.98 7.87
C VAL A 73 -0.72 24.34 8.57
N LEU A 74 -0.39 24.41 9.87
CA LEU A 74 -0.45 25.64 10.65
C LEU A 74 0.56 26.70 10.17
N ARG A 75 1.79 26.28 9.79
CA ARG A 75 2.80 27.18 9.20
C ARG A 75 2.33 27.73 7.86
N GLY A 76 1.78 26.89 7.01
CA GLY A 76 1.20 27.28 5.73
C GLY A 76 0.05 28.29 5.89
N ALA A 77 -0.88 28.01 6.79
CA ALA A 77 -1.99 28.94 7.08
C ALA A 77 -1.50 30.32 7.55
N ARG A 78 -0.44 30.35 8.35
CA ARG A 78 0.18 31.62 8.79
C ARG A 78 0.74 32.41 7.61
N GLN A 79 1.40 31.73 6.67
CA GLN A 79 1.96 32.35 5.48
C GLN A 79 0.86 32.89 4.54
N LEU A 80 -0.22 32.15 4.37
CA LEU A 80 -1.39 32.59 3.59
C LEU A 80 -2.02 33.87 4.22
N LYS A 81 -2.19 33.87 5.53
CA LYS A 81 -2.73 35.06 6.23
C LYS A 81 -1.84 36.29 6.07
N ALA A 82 -0.50 36.10 6.19
CA ALA A 82 0.44 37.21 5.99
C ALA A 82 0.34 37.80 4.57
N GLY A 83 0.31 36.94 3.54
CA GLY A 83 0.17 37.41 2.17
C GLY A 83 -1.19 38.06 1.86
N LEU A 84 -2.27 37.57 2.47
CA LEU A 84 -3.59 38.22 2.35
C LEU A 84 -3.61 39.63 3.00
N ILE A 85 -3.00 39.77 4.18
CA ILE A 85 -2.88 41.06 4.85
C ILE A 85 -2.12 42.06 3.97
N GLU A 86 -0.98 41.63 3.38
CA GLU A 86 -0.21 42.46 2.45
C GLU A 86 -1.07 42.90 1.24
N ASN A 87 -1.76 41.94 0.60
CA ASN A 87 -2.60 42.26 -0.55
C ASN A 87 -3.75 43.22 -0.23
N ILE A 88 -4.39 43.07 0.93
CA ILE A 88 -5.46 43.99 1.36
C ILE A 88 -4.90 45.37 1.70
N ARG A 89 -3.74 45.43 2.38
CA ARG A 89 -3.08 46.71 2.72
C ARG A 89 -2.70 47.48 1.46
N ASP A 90 -2.21 46.76 0.44
CA ASP A 90 -1.74 47.39 -0.81
C ASP A 90 -2.90 47.65 -1.81
N SER A 91 -4.15 47.34 -1.42
CA SER A 91 -5.37 47.65 -2.18
C SER A 91 -5.78 49.12 -1.99
N HIS A 92 -6.72 49.58 -2.83
CA HIS A 92 -7.27 50.94 -2.78
C HIS A 92 -8.45 51.09 -1.81
N PHE A 93 -8.63 50.17 -0.85
CA PHE A 93 -9.68 50.25 0.15
C PHE A 93 -9.36 51.36 1.19
N ASP A 94 -10.41 51.99 1.72
CA ASP A 94 -10.26 52.83 2.89
C ASP A 94 -9.84 52.04 4.12
N ARG A 95 -9.41 52.73 5.17
CA ARG A 95 -8.86 52.11 6.38
C ARG A 95 -9.87 51.21 7.09
N GLU A 96 -11.13 51.61 7.17
CA GLU A 96 -12.17 50.85 7.88
C GLU A 96 -12.49 49.56 7.13
N THR A 97 -12.69 49.63 5.81
CA THR A 97 -12.88 48.48 4.93
C THR A 97 -11.69 47.53 4.96
N SER A 98 -10.45 48.06 4.94
CA SER A 98 -9.24 47.24 5.01
C SER A 98 -9.16 46.44 6.33
N VAL A 99 -9.45 47.10 7.48
CA VAL A 99 -9.44 46.40 8.78
C VAL A 99 -10.52 45.36 8.86
N ALA A 100 -11.74 45.62 8.38
CA ALA A 100 -12.82 44.65 8.34
C ALA A 100 -12.50 43.47 7.45
N ALA A 101 -11.93 43.70 6.26
CA ALA A 101 -11.53 42.65 5.34
C ALA A 101 -10.40 41.74 5.90
N ILE A 102 -9.39 42.34 6.56
CA ILE A 102 -8.32 41.60 7.23
C ILE A 102 -8.90 40.73 8.34
N TYR A 103 -9.75 41.27 9.20
CA TYR A 103 -10.38 40.53 10.28
C TYR A 103 -11.18 39.35 9.76
N TYR A 104 -12.03 39.59 8.75
CA TYR A 104 -12.82 38.54 8.11
C TYR A 104 -11.93 37.43 7.52
N ALA A 105 -10.90 37.78 6.75
CA ALA A 105 -10.01 36.82 6.11
C ALA A 105 -9.27 35.94 7.14
N ILE A 106 -8.78 36.56 8.23
CA ILE A 106 -8.11 35.84 9.31
C ILE A 106 -9.08 34.84 9.98
N MET A 107 -10.29 35.29 10.31
CA MET A 107 -11.28 34.44 10.98
C MET A 107 -11.74 33.29 10.09
N ALA A 108 -12.01 33.54 8.81
CA ALA A 108 -12.41 32.53 7.85
C ALA A 108 -11.34 31.45 7.67
N ILE A 109 -10.07 31.82 7.51
CA ILE A 109 -8.96 30.86 7.42
C ILE A 109 -8.78 30.11 8.73
N ASN A 110 -8.87 30.75 9.89
CA ASN A 110 -8.74 30.08 11.18
C ASN A 110 -9.80 28.99 11.34
N MET A 111 -11.09 29.27 11.04
CA MET A 111 -12.15 28.27 11.06
C MET A 111 -11.87 27.08 10.14
N ALA A 112 -11.45 27.35 8.90
CA ALA A 112 -11.14 26.30 7.94
C ALA A 112 -10.00 25.41 8.43
N VAL A 113 -8.94 26.00 8.97
CA VAL A 113 -7.78 25.27 9.51
C VAL A 113 -8.13 24.51 10.77
N GLU A 114 -8.98 25.04 11.64
CA GLU A 114 -9.47 24.33 12.84
C GLU A 114 -10.23 23.06 12.47
N MET A 115 -11.13 23.13 11.48
CA MET A 115 -11.83 21.96 10.96
C MET A 115 -10.86 20.93 10.35
N MET A 116 -9.87 21.38 9.59
CA MET A 116 -8.83 20.50 9.05
C MET A 116 -8.01 19.81 10.13
N CYS A 117 -7.59 20.57 11.17
CA CYS A 117 -6.83 20.01 12.29
C CYS A 117 -7.65 19.01 13.11
N HIS A 118 -8.95 19.27 13.28
CA HIS A 118 -9.84 18.30 13.94
C HIS A 118 -9.95 17.01 13.16
N ALA A 119 -10.19 17.08 11.86
CA ALA A 119 -10.24 15.91 10.98
C ALA A 119 -8.89 15.16 10.93
N TYR A 120 -7.79 15.90 10.89
CA TYR A 120 -6.43 15.36 10.97
C TYR A 120 -6.25 14.52 12.24
N THR A 121 -6.59 15.08 13.40
CA THR A 121 -6.43 14.41 14.70
C THR A 121 -7.26 13.13 14.77
N LEU A 122 -8.52 13.16 14.31
CA LEU A 122 -9.37 11.98 14.27
C LEU A 122 -8.82 10.90 13.33
N SER A 123 -8.33 11.29 12.15
CA SER A 123 -7.74 10.38 11.16
C SER A 123 -6.45 9.76 11.70
N HIS A 124 -5.58 10.58 12.30
CA HIS A 124 -4.32 10.13 12.89
C HIS A 124 -4.56 9.16 14.06
N TYR A 125 -5.48 9.47 14.97
CA TYR A 125 -5.83 8.60 16.08
C TYR A 125 -6.37 7.24 15.60
N ARG A 126 -7.25 7.24 14.58
CA ARG A 126 -7.76 5.99 13.97
C ARG A 126 -6.65 5.19 13.31
N ALA A 127 -5.75 5.85 12.59
CA ALA A 127 -4.61 5.21 11.94
C ALA A 127 -3.69 4.55 12.98
N THR A 128 -3.30 5.26 14.04
CA THR A 128 -2.44 4.74 15.12
C THR A 128 -3.09 3.53 15.83
N LYS A 129 -4.39 3.64 16.15
CA LYS A 129 -5.13 2.52 16.77
C LYS A 129 -5.21 1.29 15.85
N ASN A 130 -5.43 1.50 14.56
CA ASN A 130 -5.44 0.41 13.58
C ASN A 130 -4.05 -0.18 13.38
N GLU A 131 -3.00 0.64 13.39
CA GLU A 131 -1.61 0.20 13.28
C GLU A 131 -1.21 -0.67 14.47
N GLU A 132 -1.55 -0.27 15.69
CA GLU A 132 -1.32 -1.07 16.88
C GLU A 132 -2.12 -2.38 16.84
N ALA A 133 -3.39 -2.32 16.45
CA ALA A 133 -4.22 -3.51 16.28
C ALA A 133 -3.69 -4.43 15.17
N TYR A 134 -3.21 -3.89 14.04
CA TYR A 134 -2.58 -4.66 12.98
C TYR A 134 -1.25 -5.27 13.43
N ARG A 135 -0.43 -4.52 14.16
CA ARG A 135 0.83 -5.05 14.74
C ARG A 135 0.53 -6.22 15.66
N LEU A 136 -0.43 -6.06 16.57
CA LEU A 136 -0.88 -7.14 17.44
C LEU A 136 -1.40 -8.33 16.61
N TYR A 137 -2.22 -8.10 15.60
CA TYR A 137 -2.72 -9.13 14.69
C TYR A 137 -1.60 -9.87 13.97
N SER A 138 -0.64 -9.15 13.39
CA SER A 138 0.47 -9.71 12.63
C SER A 138 1.37 -10.61 13.50
N LEU A 139 1.42 -10.30 14.80
CA LEU A 139 2.15 -11.08 15.79
C LEU A 139 1.45 -12.39 16.16
N MET A 140 0.16 -12.54 15.82
CA MET A 140 -0.72 -13.52 16.43
C MET A 140 -1.08 -14.73 15.56
N ASP A 141 -0.92 -14.59 14.23
CA ASP A 141 -1.52 -15.56 13.33
C ASP A 141 -0.52 -16.56 12.79
N ASN A 142 -0.66 -17.80 13.30
CA ASN A 142 0.01 -19.00 12.79
C ASN A 142 1.55 -18.90 12.73
N VAL A 143 2.14 -18.34 13.78
CA VAL A 143 3.59 -18.20 13.96
C VAL A 143 4.38 -19.45 13.53
N PRO A 144 4.00 -20.68 13.89
CA PRO A 144 4.74 -21.89 13.47
C PRO A 144 4.64 -22.15 11.96
N LEU A 145 3.49 -21.90 11.33
CA LEU A 145 3.30 -22.12 9.90
C LEU A 145 4.05 -21.09 9.07
N GLU A 146 3.96 -19.82 9.45
CA GLU A 146 4.68 -18.74 8.78
C GLU A 146 6.20 -18.92 8.90
N TYR A 147 6.69 -19.26 10.09
CA TYR A 147 8.09 -19.62 10.30
C TYR A 147 8.54 -20.76 9.39
N GLY A 148 7.76 -21.85 9.35
CA GLY A 148 8.05 -23.00 8.48
C GLY A 148 8.06 -22.65 6.99
N LYS A 149 7.11 -21.80 6.55
CA LYS A 149 7.03 -21.31 5.17
C LYS A 149 8.25 -20.47 4.80
N GLN A 150 8.68 -19.57 5.68
CA GLN A 150 9.82 -18.72 5.40
C GLN A 150 11.16 -19.49 5.47
N GLN A 151 11.29 -20.47 6.36
CA GLN A 151 12.44 -21.39 6.33
C GLN A 151 12.49 -22.20 5.04
N ALA A 152 11.35 -22.70 4.57
CA ALA A 152 11.29 -23.46 3.30
C ALA A 152 11.65 -22.57 2.10
N SER A 153 11.16 -21.31 2.08
CA SER A 153 11.49 -20.35 1.03
C SER A 153 12.98 -20.03 0.99
N LEU A 154 13.60 -19.76 2.15
CA LEU A 154 15.05 -19.52 2.26
C LEU A 154 15.86 -20.74 1.79
N SER A 155 15.51 -21.94 2.25
CA SER A 155 16.20 -23.18 1.86
C SER A 155 16.00 -23.52 0.37
N GLY A 156 14.81 -23.27 -0.17
CA GLY A 156 14.52 -23.46 -1.60
C GLY A 156 15.36 -22.52 -2.47
N TRP A 157 15.47 -21.25 -2.07
CA TRP A 157 16.33 -20.30 -2.73
C TRP A 157 17.82 -20.72 -2.65
N GLU A 158 18.29 -21.11 -1.46
CA GLU A 158 19.68 -21.57 -1.24
C GLU A 158 20.02 -22.76 -2.14
N ASN A 159 19.15 -23.77 -2.21
CA ASN A 159 19.35 -24.93 -3.09
C ASN A 159 19.44 -24.53 -4.57
N THR A 160 18.59 -23.61 -5.02
CA THR A 160 18.62 -23.10 -6.38
C THR A 160 19.91 -22.32 -6.66
N ALA A 161 20.34 -21.48 -5.74
CA ALA A 161 21.59 -20.74 -5.86
C ALA A 161 22.81 -21.67 -5.93
N ILE A 162 22.86 -22.70 -5.06
CA ILE A 162 23.91 -23.71 -5.05
C ILE A 162 23.93 -24.48 -6.39
N PHE A 163 22.75 -24.91 -6.89
CA PHE A 163 22.65 -25.60 -8.17
C PHE A 163 23.18 -24.74 -9.33
N ASN A 164 22.81 -23.48 -9.39
CA ASN A 164 23.26 -22.55 -10.43
C ASN A 164 24.79 -22.30 -10.37
N ILE A 165 25.35 -22.15 -9.16
CA ILE A 165 26.80 -21.98 -8.98
C ILE A 165 27.56 -23.23 -9.42
N VAL A 166 27.10 -24.42 -9.02
CA VAL A 166 27.75 -25.70 -9.38
C VAL A 166 27.65 -25.99 -10.87
N SER A 167 26.54 -25.59 -11.51
CA SER A 167 26.31 -25.75 -12.95
C SER A 167 26.96 -24.66 -13.81
N ASP A 168 27.63 -23.66 -13.20
CA ASP A 168 28.17 -22.46 -13.83
C ASP A 168 27.13 -21.72 -14.71
N ASN A 169 25.88 -21.79 -14.31
CA ASN A 169 24.77 -21.17 -15.03
C ASN A 169 24.59 -19.70 -14.63
N LYS A 170 25.44 -18.81 -15.18
CA LYS A 170 25.43 -17.36 -14.88
C LYS A 170 24.28 -16.62 -15.55
N THR A 171 23.61 -17.20 -16.53
CA THR A 171 22.59 -16.53 -17.35
C THR A 171 21.17 -16.65 -16.79
N ASP A 172 20.88 -17.70 -16.04
CA ASP A 172 19.53 -17.98 -15.50
C ASP A 172 19.27 -17.28 -14.15
N ILE A 173 20.19 -16.41 -13.73
CA ILE A 173 20.16 -15.72 -12.44
C ILE A 173 19.58 -14.28 -12.58
N ASN A 174 18.78 -14.00 -13.61
CA ASN A 174 17.96 -12.79 -13.64
C ASN A 174 16.79 -12.95 -12.65
N GLY A 175 16.99 -12.44 -11.42
CA GLY A 175 16.05 -12.56 -10.29
C GLY A 175 16.60 -13.35 -9.09
N ALA A 176 17.89 -13.66 -9.01
CA ALA A 176 18.43 -14.61 -8.05
C ALA A 176 19.21 -14.01 -6.88
N LEU A 177 19.14 -12.70 -6.63
CA LEU A 177 19.59 -12.18 -5.34
C LEU A 177 18.65 -12.67 -4.24
N LEU A 178 19.17 -12.90 -3.05
CA LEU A 178 18.33 -13.27 -1.91
C LEU A 178 17.34 -12.15 -1.56
N SER A 179 17.73 -10.89 -1.72
CA SER A 179 16.87 -9.73 -1.54
C SER A 179 15.67 -9.69 -2.49
N ASP A 180 15.80 -10.23 -3.71
CA ASP A 180 14.73 -10.25 -4.72
C ASP A 180 13.91 -11.55 -4.70
N SER A 181 14.30 -12.49 -3.85
CA SER A 181 13.59 -13.77 -3.67
C SER A 181 12.27 -13.58 -2.91
N GLU A 182 11.40 -14.60 -2.92
CA GLU A 182 10.18 -14.62 -2.10
C GLU A 182 10.48 -14.35 -0.62
N PHE A 183 11.58 -14.91 -0.11
CA PHE A 183 12.05 -14.64 1.25
C PHE A 183 12.46 -13.18 1.45
N GLY A 184 13.24 -12.60 0.53
CA GLY A 184 13.70 -11.21 0.59
C GLY A 184 12.54 -10.21 0.52
N LEU A 185 11.59 -10.44 -0.38
CA LEU A 185 10.35 -9.65 -0.48
C LEU A 185 9.54 -9.72 0.82
N TRP A 186 9.31 -10.94 1.34
CA TRP A 186 8.63 -11.12 2.61
C TRP A 186 9.35 -10.39 3.76
N PHE A 187 10.68 -10.50 3.83
CA PHE A 187 11.48 -9.82 4.84
C PHE A 187 11.30 -8.30 4.79
N ARG A 188 11.41 -7.69 3.60
CA ARG A 188 11.30 -6.25 3.39
C ARG A 188 9.89 -5.72 3.68
N HIS A 189 8.85 -6.40 3.23
CA HIS A 189 7.47 -5.91 3.31
C HIS A 189 6.73 -6.33 4.57
N LYS A 190 6.96 -7.53 5.09
CA LYS A 190 6.23 -8.07 6.24
C LYS A 190 7.09 -8.16 7.50
N CYS A 191 8.28 -8.77 7.42
CA CYS A 191 9.09 -9.04 8.60
C CYS A 191 9.54 -7.74 9.30
N VAL A 192 10.06 -6.76 8.54
CA VAL A 192 10.46 -5.44 9.08
C VAL A 192 9.31 -4.77 9.83
N ARG A 193 8.10 -4.92 9.35
CA ARG A 193 6.92 -4.36 9.95
C ARG A 193 6.51 -5.06 11.25
N TYR A 194 6.62 -6.38 11.29
CA TYR A 194 6.26 -7.16 12.48
C TYR A 194 7.22 -6.94 13.64
N PHE A 195 8.50 -6.77 13.33
CA PHE A 195 9.58 -6.73 14.29
C PHE A 195 10.29 -5.38 14.38
N ASN A 196 9.62 -4.30 13.98
CA ASN A 196 10.19 -2.95 13.98
C ASN A 196 10.90 -2.65 15.32
N LYS A 197 12.17 -2.17 15.25
CA LYS A 197 13.08 -1.93 16.36
C LYS A 197 13.69 -3.17 17.05
N ASN A 198 13.52 -4.37 16.49
CA ASN A 198 14.20 -5.53 17.01
C ASN A 198 15.65 -5.59 16.46
N PRO A 199 16.69 -5.74 17.31
CA PRO A 199 18.10 -5.79 16.85
C PRO A 199 18.37 -6.87 15.81
N GLN A 200 17.71 -8.03 15.91
CA GLN A 200 17.87 -9.13 14.97
C GLN A 200 17.48 -8.75 13.52
N MET A 201 16.61 -7.74 13.35
CA MET A 201 16.23 -7.28 12.02
C MET A 201 17.41 -6.71 11.25
N GLN A 202 18.23 -5.89 11.89
CA GLN A 202 19.43 -5.34 11.27
C GLN A 202 20.44 -6.44 10.94
N GLU A 203 20.61 -7.42 11.84
CA GLU A 203 21.51 -8.55 11.61
C GLU A 203 21.08 -9.38 10.39
N ILE A 204 19.76 -9.65 10.23
CA ILE A 204 19.25 -10.39 9.07
C ILE A 204 19.44 -9.58 7.79
N ALA A 205 19.16 -8.27 7.80
CA ALA A 205 19.37 -7.40 6.64
C ALA A 205 20.84 -7.38 6.21
N ASP A 206 21.77 -7.30 7.16
CA ASP A 206 23.21 -7.35 6.90
C ASP A 206 23.65 -8.70 6.34
N LEU A 207 23.05 -9.81 6.80
CA LEU A 207 23.32 -11.15 6.28
C LEU A 207 22.80 -11.33 4.86
N ILE A 208 21.60 -10.83 4.55
CA ILE A 208 21.05 -10.80 3.18
C ILE A 208 22.01 -10.03 2.26
N SER A 209 22.44 -8.85 2.67
CA SER A 209 23.36 -8.03 1.89
C SER A 209 24.72 -8.72 1.65
N LYS A 210 25.23 -9.48 2.62
CA LYS A 210 26.46 -10.28 2.47
C LYS A 210 26.28 -11.41 1.45
N VAL A 211 25.13 -12.10 1.48
CA VAL A 211 24.83 -13.17 0.51
C VAL A 211 24.74 -12.58 -0.91
N ASP A 212 24.04 -11.44 -1.07
CA ASP A 212 23.91 -10.77 -2.36
C ASP A 212 25.26 -10.26 -2.89
N ALA A 213 26.14 -9.78 -2.01
CA ALA A 213 27.50 -9.38 -2.39
C ALA A 213 28.33 -10.57 -2.87
N LEU A 214 28.24 -11.73 -2.22
CA LEU A 214 28.93 -12.95 -2.64
C LEU A 214 28.46 -13.40 -4.04
N LEU A 215 27.16 -13.41 -4.30
CA LEU A 215 26.59 -13.77 -5.58
C LEU A 215 26.97 -12.76 -6.69
N SER A 216 26.92 -11.47 -6.39
CA SER A 216 27.29 -10.42 -7.33
C SER A 216 28.78 -10.49 -7.71
N ALA A 217 29.66 -10.79 -6.76
CA ALA A 217 31.07 -10.99 -7.00
C ALA A 217 31.32 -12.23 -7.87
N TRP A 218 30.60 -13.32 -7.65
CA TRP A 218 30.70 -14.52 -8.49
C TRP A 218 30.22 -14.26 -9.92
N LYS A 219 29.10 -13.54 -10.11
CA LYS A 219 28.59 -13.16 -11.44
C LYS A 219 29.58 -12.35 -12.25
N SER A 220 30.30 -11.45 -11.61
CA SER A 220 31.25 -10.55 -12.27
C SER A 220 32.64 -11.17 -12.51
N SER A 221 32.93 -12.34 -11.95
CA SER A 221 34.21 -13.03 -12.16
C SER A 221 34.30 -13.67 -13.55
N SER A 222 35.36 -13.31 -14.29
CA SER A 222 35.58 -13.73 -15.67
C SER A 222 36.71 -14.77 -15.86
N ASP A 223 37.35 -15.25 -14.79
CA ASP A 223 38.55 -16.07 -14.87
C ASP A 223 38.41 -17.46 -14.24
N GLY A 224 38.85 -18.48 -14.96
CA GLY A 224 38.78 -19.91 -14.67
C GLY A 224 39.71 -20.45 -13.56
N SER A 225 40.02 -19.67 -12.50
CA SER A 225 40.76 -20.15 -11.31
C SER A 225 39.86 -20.79 -10.26
N GLU A 226 38.93 -21.59 -10.65
CA GLU A 226 37.56 -21.71 -10.14
C GLU A 226 37.35 -22.61 -8.91
N TYR A 227 38.15 -23.65 -8.72
CA TYR A 227 37.76 -24.66 -7.72
C TYR A 227 37.92 -24.22 -6.26
N LYS A 228 38.94 -23.43 -5.92
CA LYS A 228 39.12 -22.95 -4.53
C LYS A 228 38.16 -21.83 -4.14
N ASN A 229 37.78 -20.98 -5.10
CA ASN A 229 36.84 -19.87 -4.87
C ASN A 229 35.38 -20.35 -4.79
N THR A 230 34.98 -21.36 -5.59
CA THR A 230 33.62 -21.91 -5.58
C THR A 230 33.25 -22.57 -4.25
N GLN A 231 34.17 -23.35 -3.66
CA GLN A 231 33.93 -23.96 -2.36
C GLN A 231 33.76 -22.92 -1.25
N ALA A 232 34.59 -21.89 -1.22
CA ALA A 232 34.47 -20.80 -0.25
C ALA A 232 33.19 -19.99 -0.42
N LEU A 233 32.76 -19.77 -1.67
CA LEU A 233 31.50 -19.10 -2.01
C LEU A 233 30.29 -19.91 -1.48
N LEU A 234 30.22 -21.22 -1.80
CA LEU A 234 29.15 -22.10 -1.35
C LEU A 234 29.07 -22.17 0.18
N GLN A 235 30.24 -22.30 0.83
CA GLN A 235 30.31 -22.28 2.29
C GLN A 235 29.84 -20.95 2.87
N GLY A 236 30.23 -19.81 2.28
CA GLY A 236 29.81 -18.48 2.71
C GLY A 236 28.30 -18.30 2.62
N ILE A 237 27.69 -18.67 1.50
CA ILE A 237 26.23 -18.62 1.31
C ILE A 237 25.54 -19.50 2.34
N HIS A 238 25.97 -20.76 2.50
CA HIS A 238 25.38 -21.70 3.44
C HIS A 238 25.42 -21.19 4.88
N ILE A 239 26.58 -20.71 5.32
CA ILE A 239 26.76 -20.18 6.69
C ILE A 239 25.81 -18.99 6.94
N HIS A 240 25.72 -18.07 5.97
CA HIS A 240 24.85 -16.91 6.15
C HIS A 240 23.37 -17.29 6.10
N CYS A 241 22.94 -18.21 5.24
CA CYS A 241 21.56 -18.73 5.23
C CYS A 241 21.20 -19.45 6.54
N GLN A 242 22.11 -20.24 7.11
CA GLN A 242 21.91 -20.82 8.44
C GLN A 242 21.80 -19.78 9.55
N GLN A 243 22.62 -18.73 9.51
CA GLN A 243 22.54 -17.63 10.45
C GLN A 243 21.19 -16.90 10.35
N ILE A 244 20.73 -16.59 9.13
CA ILE A 244 19.41 -16.01 8.88
C ILE A 244 18.31 -16.90 9.48
N GLY A 245 18.33 -18.19 9.22
CA GLY A 245 17.36 -19.14 9.76
C GLY A 245 17.35 -19.19 11.29
N SER A 246 18.53 -19.13 11.92
CA SER A 246 18.65 -19.06 13.39
C SER A 246 18.07 -17.77 13.96
N GLN A 247 18.39 -16.62 13.37
CA GLN A 247 17.86 -15.32 13.82
C GLN A 247 16.33 -15.23 13.63
N LEU A 248 15.79 -15.81 12.53
CA LEU A 248 14.36 -15.96 12.37
C LEU A 248 13.73 -16.78 13.49
N GLY A 249 14.34 -17.91 13.88
CA GLY A 249 13.87 -18.71 14.99
C GLY A 249 13.74 -17.93 16.30
N VAL A 250 14.73 -17.08 16.60
CA VAL A 250 14.69 -16.18 17.78
C VAL A 250 13.55 -15.17 17.65
N LEU A 251 13.39 -14.53 16.49
CA LEU A 251 12.30 -13.58 16.23
C LEU A 251 10.93 -14.21 16.47
N PHE A 252 10.69 -15.38 15.87
CA PHE A 252 9.39 -16.04 15.95
C PHE A 252 9.10 -16.66 17.32
N SER A 253 10.09 -17.09 18.09
CA SER A 253 9.88 -17.64 19.43
C SER A 253 9.33 -16.61 20.42
N SER A 254 9.59 -15.33 20.19
CA SER A 254 9.08 -14.24 21.05
C SER A 254 7.58 -13.94 20.82
N LEU A 255 6.94 -14.49 19.77
CA LEU A 255 5.61 -14.13 19.33
C LEU A 255 4.46 -15.05 19.79
N SER A 256 4.74 -16.21 20.36
CA SER A 256 3.75 -17.28 20.52
C SER A 256 2.63 -17.05 21.57
N GLN A 257 2.44 -15.83 22.09
CA GLN A 257 1.53 -15.61 23.24
C GLN A 257 0.26 -14.77 23.04
N MET A 258 -0.13 -14.27 21.84
CA MET A 258 -1.31 -13.38 21.72
C MET A 258 -2.23 -13.68 20.52
N GLN A 259 -3.58 -13.64 20.64
CA GLN A 259 -4.59 -13.91 19.57
C GLN A 259 -5.61 -12.78 19.33
N SER A 260 -5.91 -12.40 18.06
CA SER A 260 -7.16 -12.05 17.31
C SER A 260 -7.08 -10.89 16.29
N GLY A 261 -7.66 -11.08 15.08
CA GLY A 261 -7.78 -10.03 14.01
C GLY A 261 -8.12 -10.47 12.59
N LYS A 262 -8.56 -11.71 12.35
CA LYS A 262 -8.99 -12.23 11.03
C LYS A 262 -10.49 -12.03 10.79
N ASP A 263 -10.87 -12.04 9.52
CA ASP A 263 -12.24 -12.30 9.12
C ASP A 263 -12.64 -13.72 9.56
N THR A 264 -13.72 -13.83 10.31
CA THR A 264 -14.13 -15.09 10.97
C THR A 264 -14.54 -16.17 9.96
N LEU A 265 -14.96 -15.80 8.76
CA LEU A 265 -15.38 -16.74 7.73
C LEU A 265 -14.21 -17.25 6.88
N THR A 266 -13.32 -16.35 6.47
CA THR A 266 -12.26 -16.63 5.48
C THR A 266 -10.86 -16.75 6.06
N SER A 267 -10.67 -16.32 7.31
CA SER A 267 -9.36 -16.20 7.94
C SER A 267 -8.40 -15.22 7.22
N LEU A 268 -8.88 -14.44 6.26
CA LEU A 268 -8.10 -13.39 5.59
C LEU A 268 -8.01 -12.12 6.45
N LEU A 269 -7.12 -11.19 6.06
CA LEU A 269 -7.11 -9.85 6.62
C LEU A 269 -8.47 -9.18 6.39
N ASN A 270 -9.02 -8.57 7.42
CA ASN A 270 -10.23 -7.76 7.25
C ASN A 270 -9.90 -6.34 6.76
N ARG A 271 -10.89 -5.66 6.20
CA ARG A 271 -10.78 -4.29 5.65
C ARG A 271 -10.18 -3.26 6.64
N ARG A 272 -10.30 -3.51 7.96
CA ARG A 272 -9.81 -2.59 9.00
C ARG A 272 -8.30 -2.33 8.91
N TYR A 273 -7.53 -3.33 8.45
CA TYR A 273 -6.07 -3.22 8.35
C TYR A 273 -5.59 -2.66 7.01
N LEU A 274 -6.48 -2.52 6.03
CA LEU A 274 -6.13 -2.01 4.70
C LEU A 274 -5.44 -0.64 4.72
N PRO A 275 -5.91 0.38 5.49
CA PRO A 275 -5.23 1.67 5.55
C PRO A 275 -3.79 1.60 6.01
N VAL A 276 -3.51 0.68 6.94
CA VAL A 276 -2.18 0.50 7.52
C VAL A 276 -1.24 -0.14 6.52
N VAL A 277 -1.70 -1.20 5.84
CA VAL A 277 -0.92 -1.89 4.80
C VAL A 277 -0.66 -0.95 3.63
N LEU A 278 -1.69 -0.33 3.08
CA LEU A 278 -1.53 0.54 1.91
C LEU A 278 -0.65 1.76 2.17
N LYS A 279 -0.76 2.39 3.36
CA LYS A 279 0.12 3.51 3.72
C LYS A 279 1.59 3.08 3.71
N HIS A 280 1.89 1.90 4.25
CA HIS A 280 3.24 1.37 4.28
C HIS A 280 3.75 1.04 2.88
N GLU A 281 2.98 0.26 2.11
CA GLU A 281 3.42 -0.21 0.79
C GLU A 281 3.55 0.95 -0.21
N VAL A 282 2.65 1.95 -0.17
CA VAL A 282 2.78 3.17 -0.97
C VAL A 282 4.05 3.96 -0.58
N THR A 283 4.36 4.04 0.72
CA THR A 283 5.59 4.70 1.16
C THR A 283 6.82 4.01 0.60
N LEU A 284 6.89 2.66 0.68
CA LEU A 284 7.99 1.88 0.11
C LEU A 284 8.07 2.02 -1.41
N ALA A 285 6.92 1.92 -2.10
CA ALA A 285 6.86 2.07 -3.55
C ALA A 285 7.40 3.43 -4.02
N MET A 286 7.11 4.50 -3.27
CA MET A 286 7.63 5.84 -3.57
C MET A 286 9.12 6.00 -3.23
N GLU A 287 9.56 5.45 -2.09
CA GLU A 287 10.94 5.59 -1.61
C GLU A 287 11.94 4.84 -2.49
N TYR A 288 11.55 3.66 -2.97
CA TYR A 288 12.41 2.78 -3.77
C TYR A 288 12.05 2.74 -5.25
N GLU A 289 11.10 3.57 -5.70
CA GLU A 289 10.60 3.61 -7.09
C GLU A 289 10.12 2.24 -7.59
N LEU A 290 9.49 1.46 -6.71
CA LEU A 290 9.03 0.11 -7.01
C LEU A 290 7.59 0.11 -7.52
N PRO A 291 7.25 -0.75 -8.50
CA PRO A 291 5.87 -0.88 -8.94
C PRO A 291 5.03 -1.55 -7.85
N MET A 292 3.77 -1.15 -7.73
CA MET A 292 2.81 -1.75 -6.81
C MET A 292 1.44 -1.76 -7.48
N THR A 293 0.69 -2.86 -7.33
CA THR A 293 -0.65 -3.00 -7.91
C THR A 293 -1.67 -3.33 -6.82
N VAL A 294 -2.84 -2.71 -6.91
CA VAL A 294 -4.02 -3.07 -6.12
C VAL A 294 -5.08 -3.64 -7.05
N ALA A 295 -5.68 -4.77 -6.66
CA ALA A 295 -6.78 -5.38 -7.39
C ALA A 295 -7.98 -5.64 -6.47
N ILE A 296 -9.18 -5.36 -6.97
CA ILE A 296 -10.44 -5.69 -6.30
C ILE A 296 -11.11 -6.81 -7.09
N ILE A 297 -11.51 -7.86 -6.38
CA ILE A 297 -12.14 -9.06 -6.92
C ILE A 297 -13.53 -9.17 -6.33
N ASP A 298 -14.52 -9.42 -7.16
CA ASP A 298 -15.92 -9.57 -6.74
C ASP A 298 -16.50 -10.85 -7.35
N ILE A 299 -17.17 -11.66 -6.54
CA ILE A 299 -17.81 -12.90 -6.99
C ILE A 299 -19.05 -12.54 -7.81
N ASP A 300 -19.05 -12.91 -9.08
CA ASP A 300 -20.14 -12.61 -9.99
C ASP A 300 -21.43 -13.31 -9.55
N HIS A 301 -22.56 -12.58 -9.63
CA HIS A 301 -23.90 -13.10 -9.32
C HIS A 301 -24.05 -13.70 -7.91
N PHE A 302 -23.25 -13.25 -6.93
CA PHE A 302 -23.26 -13.81 -5.58
C PHE A 302 -24.63 -13.77 -4.90
N LYS A 303 -25.42 -12.72 -5.18
CA LYS A 303 -26.80 -12.64 -4.69
C LYS A 303 -27.66 -13.80 -5.21
N GLU A 304 -27.53 -14.15 -6.48
CA GLU A 304 -28.29 -15.26 -7.10
C GLU A 304 -27.90 -16.60 -6.48
N ILE A 305 -26.64 -16.78 -6.08
CA ILE A 305 -26.18 -17.98 -5.34
C ILE A 305 -26.88 -18.05 -3.99
N ASN A 306 -26.92 -16.95 -3.24
CA ASN A 306 -27.61 -16.90 -1.95
C ASN A 306 -29.13 -17.12 -2.09
N ASP A 307 -29.75 -16.46 -3.07
CA ASP A 307 -31.21 -16.56 -3.29
C ASP A 307 -31.63 -17.97 -3.72
N SER A 308 -30.78 -18.68 -4.50
CA SER A 308 -31.07 -20.02 -5.02
C SER A 308 -30.71 -21.15 -4.08
N TRP A 309 -29.60 -21.01 -3.31
CA TRP A 309 -29.00 -22.10 -2.55
C TRP A 309 -28.83 -21.78 -1.05
N GLY A 310 -29.21 -20.59 -0.62
CA GLY A 310 -29.13 -20.13 0.75
C GLY A 310 -27.72 -19.64 1.16
N HIS A 311 -27.70 -18.87 2.24
CA HIS A 311 -26.48 -18.21 2.73
C HIS A 311 -25.34 -19.19 3.10
N MET A 312 -25.64 -20.41 3.52
CA MET A 312 -24.60 -21.42 3.82
C MET A 312 -23.80 -21.83 2.59
N VAL A 313 -24.44 -21.85 1.41
CA VAL A 313 -23.75 -22.12 0.15
C VAL A 313 -22.93 -20.91 -0.28
N GLY A 314 -23.47 -19.70 -0.14
CA GLY A 314 -22.70 -18.47 -0.36
C GLY A 314 -21.46 -18.38 0.53
N ASP A 315 -21.59 -18.69 1.82
CA ASP A 315 -20.43 -18.71 2.74
C ASP A 315 -19.35 -19.72 2.32
N ARG A 316 -19.75 -20.90 1.79
CA ARG A 316 -18.80 -21.88 1.23
C ARG A 316 -18.12 -21.34 -0.02
N ALA A 317 -18.85 -20.67 -0.93
CA ALA A 317 -18.30 -20.05 -2.09
C ALA A 317 -17.21 -19.00 -1.73
N ILE A 318 -17.50 -18.14 -0.77
CA ILE A 318 -16.54 -17.16 -0.23
C ILE A 318 -15.31 -17.86 0.32
N LYS A 319 -15.45 -18.92 1.13
CA LYS A 319 -14.32 -19.68 1.69
C LYS A 319 -13.45 -20.29 0.60
N HIS A 320 -14.04 -20.94 -0.40
CA HIS A 320 -13.30 -21.55 -1.50
C HIS A 320 -12.51 -20.53 -2.32
N VAL A 321 -13.10 -19.36 -2.59
CA VAL A 321 -12.37 -18.27 -3.27
C VAL A 321 -11.23 -17.77 -2.38
N ALA A 322 -11.46 -17.58 -1.09
CA ALA A 322 -10.42 -17.12 -0.15
C ALA A 322 -9.23 -18.09 -0.09
N GLU A 323 -9.50 -19.39 0.01
CA GLU A 323 -8.48 -20.46 0.00
C GLU A 323 -7.71 -20.45 -1.32
N LEU A 324 -8.43 -20.44 -2.46
CA LEU A 324 -7.81 -20.37 -3.77
C LEU A 324 -6.89 -19.15 -3.93
N LEU A 325 -7.35 -17.97 -3.50
CA LEU A 325 -6.53 -16.77 -3.54
C LEU A 325 -5.27 -16.93 -2.69
N SER A 326 -5.41 -17.43 -1.45
CA SER A 326 -4.29 -17.64 -0.51
C SER A 326 -3.23 -18.60 -1.03
N ASP A 327 -3.66 -19.66 -1.72
CA ASP A 327 -2.76 -20.70 -2.25
C ASP A 327 -2.04 -20.25 -3.54
N ASN A 328 -2.47 -19.16 -4.16
CA ASN A 328 -2.01 -18.78 -5.49
C ASN A 328 -1.36 -17.39 -5.58
N ILE A 329 -1.11 -16.73 -4.47
CA ILE A 329 -0.30 -15.51 -4.40
C ILE A 329 0.95 -15.73 -3.56
N ARG A 330 1.91 -14.82 -3.67
CA ARG A 330 3.17 -14.85 -2.91
C ARG A 330 2.92 -14.52 -1.44
N SER A 331 3.80 -14.99 -0.55
CA SER A 331 3.72 -14.66 0.87
C SER A 331 3.96 -13.17 1.16
N SER A 332 4.64 -12.46 0.27
CA SER A 332 4.86 -11.00 0.33
C SER A 332 3.59 -10.21 0.03
N ASP A 333 2.65 -10.76 -0.77
CA ASP A 333 1.42 -10.08 -1.13
C ASP A 333 0.40 -10.11 0.01
N TYR A 334 -0.61 -9.24 -0.08
CA TYR A 334 -1.67 -9.18 0.92
C TYR A 334 -3.02 -9.48 0.31
N ILE A 335 -3.84 -10.24 1.06
CA ILE A 335 -5.22 -10.51 0.73
C ILE A 335 -6.11 -10.01 1.85
N PHE A 336 -7.15 -9.28 1.48
CA PHE A 336 -8.18 -8.81 2.37
C PHE A 336 -9.56 -9.33 1.96
N ARG A 337 -10.40 -9.65 2.94
CA ARG A 337 -11.84 -9.62 2.72
C ARG A 337 -12.28 -8.16 2.78
N TYR A 338 -12.61 -7.58 1.63
CA TYR A 338 -12.88 -6.15 1.49
C TYR A 338 -14.34 -5.81 1.74
N GLY A 339 -15.26 -6.68 1.31
CA GLY A 339 -16.71 -6.60 1.48
C GLY A 339 -17.32 -7.96 1.79
N GLY A 340 -18.63 -8.10 1.58
CA GLY A 340 -19.36 -9.38 1.76
C GLY A 340 -18.79 -10.48 0.87
N GLU A 341 -18.79 -10.23 -0.45
CA GLU A 341 -18.30 -11.10 -1.52
C GLU A 341 -17.07 -10.53 -2.25
N GLU A 342 -16.49 -9.46 -1.71
CA GLU A 342 -15.38 -8.74 -2.32
C GLU A 342 -14.06 -9.05 -1.61
N PHE A 343 -13.01 -9.23 -2.39
CA PHE A 343 -11.64 -9.40 -1.95
C PHE A 343 -10.76 -8.29 -2.52
N LEU A 344 -9.69 -7.94 -1.82
CA LEU A 344 -8.71 -6.99 -2.29
C LEU A 344 -7.32 -7.60 -2.16
N LEU A 345 -6.54 -7.52 -3.24
CA LEU A 345 -5.15 -7.91 -3.29
C LEU A 345 -4.26 -6.67 -3.32
N VAL A 346 -3.16 -6.72 -2.59
CA VAL A 346 -2.03 -5.80 -2.76
C VAL A 346 -0.86 -6.64 -3.24
N LEU A 347 -0.48 -6.44 -4.50
CA LEU A 347 0.64 -7.11 -5.15
C LEU A 347 1.84 -6.18 -5.05
N VAL A 348 2.82 -6.56 -4.21
CA VAL A 348 4.02 -5.76 -3.97
C VAL A 348 5.03 -5.97 -5.09
N GLU A 349 5.77 -4.92 -5.43
CA GLU A 349 6.79 -4.93 -6.49
C GLU A 349 6.28 -5.55 -7.81
N THR A 350 5.01 -5.29 -8.15
CA THR A 350 4.33 -5.92 -9.29
C THR A 350 3.75 -4.86 -10.21
N GLY A 351 4.23 -4.82 -11.45
CA GLY A 351 3.78 -3.90 -12.49
C GLY A 351 2.57 -4.42 -13.27
N ALA A 352 2.05 -3.60 -14.20
CA ALA A 352 0.80 -3.84 -14.93
C ALA A 352 0.73 -5.19 -15.65
N ALA A 353 1.76 -5.56 -16.41
CA ALA A 353 1.76 -6.80 -17.20
C ALA A 353 1.83 -8.07 -16.34
N GLU A 354 2.64 -8.04 -15.28
CA GLU A 354 2.75 -9.14 -14.33
C GLU A 354 1.46 -9.27 -13.51
N ALA A 355 0.91 -8.17 -13.03
CA ALA A 355 -0.38 -8.14 -12.33
C ALA A 355 -1.48 -8.73 -13.19
N PHE A 356 -1.59 -8.35 -14.47
CA PHE A 356 -2.55 -8.95 -15.39
C PHE A 356 -2.41 -10.47 -15.47
N THR A 357 -1.18 -10.96 -15.60
CA THR A 357 -0.90 -12.40 -15.69
C THR A 357 -1.33 -13.16 -14.43
N ILE A 358 -1.03 -12.59 -13.24
CA ILE A 358 -1.43 -13.15 -11.95
C ILE A 358 -2.95 -13.16 -11.83
N LEU A 359 -3.61 -12.03 -12.08
CA LEU A 359 -5.04 -11.85 -11.90
C LEU A 359 -5.85 -12.70 -12.91
N GLU A 360 -5.40 -12.81 -14.16
CA GLU A 360 -6.05 -13.65 -15.16
C GLU A 360 -5.91 -15.15 -14.81
N ARG A 361 -4.78 -15.56 -14.25
CA ARG A 361 -4.61 -16.92 -13.70
C ARG A 361 -5.57 -17.20 -12.54
N LEU A 362 -5.72 -16.24 -11.61
CA LEU A 362 -6.67 -16.36 -10.49
C LEU A 362 -8.11 -16.44 -11.00
N ARG A 363 -8.50 -15.55 -11.90
CA ARG A 363 -9.83 -15.55 -12.53
C ARG A 363 -10.16 -16.90 -13.17
N LYS A 364 -9.22 -17.45 -13.97
CA LYS A 364 -9.40 -18.76 -14.62
C LYS A 364 -9.55 -19.88 -13.59
N LYS A 365 -8.76 -19.87 -12.54
CA LYS A 365 -8.88 -20.87 -11.47
C LYS A 365 -10.21 -20.74 -10.74
N ILE A 366 -10.68 -19.53 -10.44
CA ILE A 366 -12.01 -19.31 -9.84
C ILE A 366 -13.11 -19.87 -10.77
N SER A 367 -13.05 -19.58 -12.06
CA SER A 367 -14.06 -20.07 -13.03
C SER A 367 -14.05 -21.59 -13.24
N GLN A 368 -12.99 -22.27 -12.84
CA GLN A 368 -12.88 -23.73 -12.85
C GLN A 368 -13.28 -24.38 -11.52
N LEU A 369 -13.53 -23.57 -10.48
CA LEU A 369 -14.04 -24.04 -9.21
C LEU A 369 -15.47 -24.55 -9.39
N ALA A 370 -15.64 -25.87 -9.33
CA ALA A 370 -16.94 -26.49 -9.14
C ALA A 370 -17.01 -27.00 -7.69
N PHE A 371 -18.08 -26.67 -6.99
CA PHE A 371 -18.29 -27.20 -5.66
C PHE A 371 -19.72 -27.70 -5.46
N SER A 372 -19.82 -28.81 -4.77
CA SER A 372 -21.11 -29.46 -4.53
C SER A 372 -22.00 -28.61 -3.61
N VAL A 373 -23.24 -28.42 -4.01
CA VAL A 373 -24.28 -27.68 -3.27
C VAL A 373 -25.40 -28.56 -2.73
N GLY A 374 -25.29 -29.88 -2.95
CA GLY A 374 -26.27 -30.91 -2.52
C GLY A 374 -25.93 -32.24 -3.20
N ALA A 375 -26.74 -33.28 -2.95
CA ALA A 375 -26.42 -34.66 -3.29
C ALA A 375 -25.93 -34.92 -4.73
N ASP A 376 -26.34 -34.08 -5.73
CA ASP A 376 -25.95 -34.26 -7.15
C ASP A 376 -25.80 -32.93 -7.91
N ASN A 377 -25.76 -31.79 -7.21
CA ASN A 377 -25.65 -30.47 -7.87
C ASN A 377 -24.28 -29.85 -7.60
N GLU A 378 -23.61 -29.47 -8.69
CA GLU A 378 -22.40 -28.66 -8.68
C GLU A 378 -22.71 -27.26 -9.26
N ILE A 379 -22.18 -26.23 -8.63
CA ILE A 379 -22.18 -24.88 -9.18
C ILE A 379 -20.76 -24.44 -9.49
N SER A 380 -20.62 -23.72 -10.57
CA SER A 380 -19.39 -22.97 -10.88
C SER A 380 -19.60 -21.50 -10.56
N ILE A 381 -18.57 -20.84 -10.10
CA ILE A 381 -18.55 -19.41 -9.79
C ILE A 381 -17.56 -18.72 -10.69
N THR A 382 -17.83 -17.47 -11.02
CA THR A 382 -16.87 -16.61 -11.70
C THR A 382 -16.61 -15.36 -10.87
N ALA A 383 -15.57 -14.62 -11.19
CA ALA A 383 -15.27 -13.37 -10.55
C ALA A 383 -14.85 -12.31 -11.56
N SER A 384 -15.29 -11.10 -11.34
CA SER A 384 -14.81 -9.91 -12.02
C SER A 384 -13.68 -9.27 -11.24
N ILE A 385 -12.64 -8.81 -11.93
CA ILE A 385 -11.44 -8.25 -11.32
C ILE A 385 -11.13 -6.91 -11.95
N GLY A 386 -11.00 -5.87 -11.11
CA GLY A 386 -10.48 -4.56 -11.49
C GLY A 386 -9.17 -4.29 -10.79
N TYR A 387 -8.18 -3.74 -11.50
CA TYR A 387 -6.90 -3.41 -10.90
C TYR A 387 -6.34 -2.08 -11.38
N ALA A 388 -5.51 -1.47 -10.54
CA ALA A 388 -4.77 -0.26 -10.85
C ALA A 388 -3.33 -0.38 -10.35
N VAL A 389 -2.40 0.20 -11.10
CA VAL A 389 -0.99 0.30 -10.72
C VAL A 389 -0.76 1.64 -10.03
N HIS A 390 0.04 1.64 -8.98
CA HIS A 390 0.41 2.85 -8.26
C HIS A 390 1.15 3.83 -9.18
N SER A 391 0.66 5.05 -9.25
CA SER A 391 1.16 6.12 -10.14
C SER A 391 2.13 7.10 -9.47
N GLY A 392 2.65 6.78 -8.28
CA GLY A 392 3.49 7.68 -7.49
C GLY A 392 2.72 8.65 -6.59
N HIS A 393 1.38 8.60 -6.54
CA HIS A 393 0.61 9.47 -5.68
C HIS A 393 0.55 8.96 -4.23
N PRO A 394 0.85 9.77 -3.19
CA PRO A 394 0.91 9.31 -1.80
C PRO A 394 -0.45 8.95 -1.18
N ASP A 395 -1.57 9.40 -1.74
CA ASP A 395 -2.90 9.01 -1.27
C ASP A 395 -3.38 7.72 -1.90
N TYR A 396 -3.26 6.61 -1.17
CA TYR A 396 -3.70 5.29 -1.60
C TYR A 396 -5.20 5.19 -1.92
N ASN A 397 -6.04 6.16 -1.49
CA ASN A 397 -7.46 6.13 -1.84
C ASN A 397 -7.69 6.40 -3.32
N LEU A 398 -6.80 7.11 -3.99
CA LEU A 398 -6.85 7.26 -5.45
C LEU A 398 -6.65 5.90 -6.11
N LEU A 399 -5.64 5.16 -5.69
CA LEU A 399 -5.36 3.82 -6.20
C LEU A 399 -6.54 2.86 -5.97
N LEU A 400 -7.18 2.92 -4.79
CA LEU A 400 -8.39 2.13 -4.50
C LEU A 400 -9.56 2.52 -5.41
N ARG A 401 -9.80 3.80 -5.61
CA ARG A 401 -10.85 4.31 -6.50
C ARG A 401 -10.63 3.87 -7.94
N ASP A 402 -9.39 3.91 -8.40
CA ASP A 402 -9.02 3.54 -9.77
C ASP A 402 -9.22 2.03 -9.99
N ALA A 403 -8.87 1.18 -9.02
CA ALA A 403 -9.15 -0.26 -9.06
C ALA A 403 -10.65 -0.56 -9.03
N ASP A 404 -11.44 0.17 -8.23
CA ASP A 404 -12.91 0.04 -8.18
C ASP A 404 -13.55 0.44 -9.50
N SER A 405 -13.10 1.54 -10.12
CA SER A 405 -13.54 1.96 -11.44
C SER A 405 -13.27 0.90 -12.51
N ALA A 406 -12.10 0.24 -12.46
CA ALA A 406 -11.78 -0.87 -13.34
C ALA A 406 -12.68 -2.10 -13.10
N LEU A 407 -12.99 -2.41 -11.83
CA LEU A 407 -13.92 -3.47 -11.48
C LEU A 407 -15.33 -3.20 -12.04
N TYR A 408 -15.79 -1.97 -11.92
CA TYR A 408 -17.08 -1.57 -12.51
C TYR A 408 -17.10 -1.79 -14.02
N VAL A 409 -16.01 -1.46 -14.73
CA VAL A 409 -15.89 -1.74 -16.18
C VAL A 409 -15.91 -3.24 -16.45
N ALA A 410 -15.22 -4.07 -15.62
CA ALA A 410 -15.24 -5.52 -15.76
C ALA A 410 -16.67 -6.08 -15.64
N LYS A 411 -17.43 -5.63 -14.62
CA LYS A 411 -18.84 -6.03 -14.43
C LYS A 411 -19.74 -5.63 -15.60
N ARG A 412 -19.52 -4.44 -16.20
CA ARG A 412 -20.27 -3.99 -17.37
C ARG A 412 -19.90 -4.70 -18.66
N ASN A 413 -18.69 -5.18 -18.80
CA ASN A 413 -18.20 -5.89 -20.01
C ASN A 413 -18.53 -7.40 -20.00
N GLY A 414 -19.57 -7.80 -19.30
CA GLY A 414 -20.07 -9.18 -19.29
C GLY A 414 -19.52 -10.03 -18.15
N ARG A 415 -18.85 -9.42 -17.17
CA ARG A 415 -18.28 -10.12 -15.99
C ARG A 415 -17.19 -11.13 -16.36
N ASN A 416 -16.76 -11.93 -15.41
CA ASN A 416 -15.74 -12.98 -15.59
C ASN A 416 -14.53 -12.51 -16.42
N CYS A 417 -14.01 -11.34 -16.13
CA CYS A 417 -12.87 -10.75 -16.83
C CYS A 417 -12.02 -9.87 -15.89
N VAL A 418 -10.79 -9.62 -16.32
CA VAL A 418 -9.85 -8.72 -15.67
C VAL A 418 -9.78 -7.42 -16.44
N LYS A 419 -9.88 -6.27 -15.76
CA LYS A 419 -9.74 -4.94 -16.35
C LYS A 419 -8.73 -4.12 -15.56
N MET A 420 -7.86 -3.43 -16.27
CA MET A 420 -6.98 -2.43 -15.72
C MET A 420 -7.67 -1.07 -15.75
N HIS A 421 -7.42 -0.24 -14.76
CA HIS A 421 -7.74 1.18 -14.84
C HIS A 421 -6.82 1.82 -15.91
N GLU A 422 -7.42 2.26 -17.00
CA GLU A 422 -6.74 3.13 -17.97
C GLU A 422 -6.82 4.52 -17.35
N GLY A 423 -5.68 5.06 -16.86
CA GLY A 423 -5.64 6.41 -16.29
C GLY A 423 -6.39 7.38 -17.21
N ASP A 424 -7.08 8.36 -16.63
CA ASP A 424 -7.72 9.42 -17.40
C ASP A 424 -6.66 10.00 -18.36
N GLY A 425 -6.68 9.54 -19.60
CA GLY A 425 -5.83 10.06 -20.65
C GLY A 425 -6.07 11.55 -20.74
N ASN A 426 -5.00 12.34 -20.60
CA ASN A 426 -5.00 13.79 -20.77
C ASN A 426 -5.83 14.24 -21.94
#